data_5b9301a18a01e558de4b6eac7881182e
#
_entry.id   5b9301a18a01e558de4b6eac7881182e
#
_cell.length_a   1.000
_cell.length_b   1.000
_cell.length_c   1.000
_cell.angle_alpha   90.00
_cell.angle_beta   90.00
_cell.angle_gamma   90.00
#
_symmetry.space_group_name_H-M   'P 1'
#
loop_
_entity.id
_entity.type
_entity.pdbx_description
1 polymer ?
#
loop_
_entity_poly.entity_id
_entity_poly.type
_entity_poly.pdbx_seq_one_letter_code
_entity_poly.pdbx_strand_id
1 'polypeptide(L)'
;MTFAELRVDVVILCCAVSAGIHAALVPAHFEEGTGPGVGFILASVAPAACAVLLTRRPSRLALAGTAAVFAGLIIGYLIVLASGLPVLHPEREPVEALAVCTKVIEAIGLAVAAGCLRRPAATHVDRLVTT
;
A
#
# COMPACT_ATOMS: atom_id res chain seq x y z
N MET A 1 -0.18 7.30 23.28
CA MET A 1 0.01 7.17 21.82
C MET A 1 0.61 8.46 21.31
N THR A 2 1.81 8.38 20.75
CA THR A 2 2.48 9.54 20.17
C THR A 2 1.95 9.82 18.75
N PHE A 3 2.14 11.06 18.25
CA PHE A 3 1.79 11.41 16.87
C PHE A 3 2.54 10.55 15.82
N ALA A 4 3.71 10.02 16.18
CA ALA A 4 4.48 9.14 15.30
C ALA A 4 3.85 7.74 15.25
N GLU A 5 3.43 7.19 16.37
CA GLU A 5 2.71 5.90 16.46
C GLU A 5 1.41 5.96 15.67
N LEU A 6 0.59 7.00 15.88
CA LEU A 6 -0.67 7.17 15.16
C LEU A 6 -0.48 7.16 13.63
N ARG A 7 0.59 7.75 13.12
CA ARG A 7 0.88 7.75 11.68
C ARG A 7 1.24 6.37 11.15
N VAL A 8 2.02 5.60 11.89
CA VAL A 8 2.35 4.22 11.51
C VAL A 8 1.09 3.36 11.53
N ASP A 9 0.22 3.53 12.54
CA ASP A 9 -1.05 2.82 12.62
C ASP A 9 -1.97 3.13 11.44
N VAL A 10 -2.02 4.40 10.98
CA VAL A 10 -2.76 4.76 9.76
C VAL A 10 -2.19 4.04 8.54
N VAL A 11 -0.87 3.96 8.39
CA VAL A 11 -0.25 3.22 7.27
C VAL A 11 -0.60 1.74 7.33
N ILE A 12 -0.54 1.12 8.52
CA ILE A 12 -0.92 -0.28 8.74
C ILE A 12 -2.39 -0.51 8.35
N LEU A 13 -3.28 0.39 8.78
CA LEU A 13 -4.70 0.30 8.44
C LEU A 13 -4.92 0.40 6.92
N CYS A 14 -4.26 1.34 6.25
CA CYS A 14 -4.34 1.46 4.79
C CYS A 14 -3.85 0.18 4.10
N CYS A 15 -2.75 -0.43 4.58
CA CYS A 15 -2.26 -1.71 4.07
C CYS A 15 -3.29 -2.82 4.27
N ALA A 16 -3.88 -2.94 5.46
CA ALA A 16 -4.84 -4.00 5.77
C ALA A 16 -6.12 -3.87 4.92
N VAL A 17 -6.63 -2.66 4.76
CA VAL A 17 -7.83 -2.39 3.95
C VAL A 17 -7.55 -2.65 2.48
N SER A 18 -6.44 -2.15 1.93
CA SER A 18 -6.06 -2.41 0.53
C SER A 18 -5.89 -3.92 0.27
N ALA A 19 -5.18 -4.63 1.15
CA ALA A 19 -5.01 -6.07 1.06
C ALA A 19 -6.35 -6.81 1.07
N GLY A 20 -7.26 -6.44 1.96
CA GLY A 20 -8.59 -7.05 2.08
C GLY A 20 -9.45 -6.85 0.84
N ILE A 21 -9.45 -5.64 0.27
CA ILE A 21 -10.20 -5.36 -0.96
C ILE A 21 -9.65 -6.19 -2.13
N HIS A 22 -8.33 -6.18 -2.35
CA HIS A 22 -7.72 -6.98 -3.41
C HIS A 22 -7.98 -8.48 -3.21
N ALA A 23 -7.89 -9.00 -1.97
CA ALA A 23 -8.17 -10.39 -1.68
C ALA A 23 -9.62 -10.78 -2.00
N ALA A 24 -10.58 -9.92 -1.67
CA ALA A 24 -12.00 -10.14 -1.95
C ALA A 24 -12.30 -10.20 -3.45
N LEU A 25 -11.52 -9.53 -4.27
CA LEU A 25 -11.69 -9.47 -5.73
C LEU A 25 -10.96 -10.60 -6.47
N VAL A 26 -10.08 -11.37 -5.81
CA VAL A 26 -9.32 -12.47 -6.44
C VAL A 26 -10.21 -13.46 -7.19
N PRO A 27 -11.34 -13.99 -6.63
CA PRO A 27 -12.15 -14.96 -7.35
C PRO A 27 -12.71 -14.42 -8.66
N ALA A 28 -13.25 -13.21 -8.67
CA ALA A 28 -13.81 -12.59 -9.86
C ALA A 28 -12.75 -12.42 -10.97
N HIS A 29 -11.52 -11.99 -10.61
CA HIS A 29 -10.45 -11.81 -11.59
C HIS A 29 -9.86 -13.13 -12.09
N PHE A 30 -10.01 -14.24 -11.36
CA PHE A 30 -9.71 -15.56 -11.91
C PHE A 30 -10.72 -16.02 -12.96
N GLU A 31 -11.97 -15.57 -12.89
CA GLU A 31 -12.96 -15.81 -13.95
C GLU A 31 -12.60 -15.07 -15.24
N GLU A 32 -11.94 -13.92 -15.16
CA GLU A 32 -11.41 -13.19 -16.32
C GLU A 32 -10.15 -13.84 -16.89
N GLY A 33 -9.36 -14.52 -16.06
CA GLY A 33 -8.16 -15.24 -16.47
C GLY A 33 -7.13 -15.42 -15.37
N THR A 34 -6.17 -16.30 -15.62
CA THR A 34 -5.10 -16.60 -14.65
C THR A 34 -4.22 -15.37 -14.38
N GLY A 35 -3.94 -14.55 -15.39
CA GLY A 35 -3.12 -13.35 -15.23
C GLY A 35 -3.72 -12.33 -14.26
N PRO A 36 -4.97 -11.87 -14.49
CA PRO A 36 -5.68 -10.99 -13.57
C PRO A 36 -5.76 -11.56 -12.15
N GLY A 37 -6.17 -12.82 -12.00
CA GLY A 37 -6.25 -13.48 -10.69
C GLY A 37 -4.92 -13.48 -9.92
N VAL A 38 -3.82 -13.81 -10.58
CA VAL A 38 -2.46 -13.74 -9.98
C VAL A 38 -2.07 -12.31 -9.64
N GLY A 39 -2.39 -11.34 -10.51
CA GLY A 39 -2.16 -9.93 -10.24
C GLY A 39 -2.83 -9.46 -8.95
N PHE A 40 -4.10 -9.84 -8.73
CA PHE A 40 -4.85 -9.51 -7.51
C PHE A 40 -4.33 -10.25 -6.27
N ILE A 41 -3.84 -11.49 -6.39
CA ILE A 41 -3.11 -12.16 -5.29
C ILE A 41 -1.89 -11.34 -4.89
N LEU A 42 -1.05 -10.93 -5.83
CA LEU A 42 0.14 -10.13 -5.54
C LEU A 42 -0.22 -8.78 -4.93
N ALA A 43 -1.26 -8.11 -5.47
CA ALA A 43 -1.79 -6.86 -4.93
C ALA A 43 -2.38 -6.99 -3.52
N SER A 44 -2.83 -8.17 -3.12
CA SER A 44 -3.29 -8.48 -1.78
C SER A 44 -2.14 -8.81 -0.82
N VAL A 45 -1.24 -9.70 -1.23
CA VAL A 45 -0.15 -10.22 -0.38
C VAL A 45 0.88 -9.13 -0.05
N ALA A 46 1.22 -8.26 -1.01
CA ALA A 46 2.24 -7.24 -0.80
C ALA A 46 1.87 -6.24 0.31
N PRO A 47 0.70 -5.57 0.31
CA PRO A 47 0.33 -4.69 1.41
C PRO A 47 0.07 -5.46 2.72
N ALA A 48 -0.44 -6.70 2.69
CA ALA A 48 -0.59 -7.52 3.89
C ALA A 48 0.78 -7.79 4.56
N ALA A 49 1.79 -8.14 3.78
CA ALA A 49 3.16 -8.31 4.28
C ALA A 49 3.72 -7.00 4.87
N CYS A 50 3.45 -5.86 4.24
CA CYS A 50 3.83 -4.54 4.77
C CYS A 50 3.15 -4.25 6.11
N ALA A 51 1.85 -4.54 6.25
CA ALA A 51 1.14 -4.38 7.52
C ALA A 51 1.77 -5.22 8.64
N VAL A 52 2.05 -6.50 8.39
CA VAL A 52 2.72 -7.39 9.35
C VAL A 52 4.12 -6.89 9.72
N LEU A 53 4.88 -6.44 8.72
CA LEU A 53 6.24 -5.97 8.94
C LEU A 53 6.26 -4.69 9.79
N LEU A 54 5.38 -3.73 9.49
CA LEU A 54 5.25 -2.49 10.26
C LEU A 54 4.75 -2.73 11.68
N THR A 55 3.85 -3.69 11.88
CA THR A 55 3.35 -4.06 13.21
C THR A 55 4.46 -4.70 14.07
N ARG A 56 5.30 -5.55 13.46
CA ARG A 56 6.35 -6.26 14.19
C ARG A 56 7.63 -5.45 14.37
N ARG A 57 8.02 -4.69 13.36
CA ARG A 57 9.30 -3.94 13.31
C ARG A 57 9.13 -2.64 12.52
N PRO A 58 8.51 -1.61 13.11
CA PRO A 58 8.39 -0.31 12.44
C PRO A 58 9.80 0.26 12.24
N SER A 59 10.21 0.36 10.98
CA SER A 59 11.52 0.86 10.58
C SER A 59 11.41 1.75 9.36
N ARG A 60 12.41 2.61 9.11
CA ARG A 60 12.47 3.44 7.90
C ARG A 60 12.46 2.59 6.63
N LEU A 61 13.10 1.43 6.65
CA LEU A 61 13.11 0.51 5.51
C LEU A 61 11.73 -0.10 5.27
N ALA A 62 11.02 -0.52 6.34
CA ALA A 62 9.66 -1.01 6.23
C ALA A 62 8.70 0.06 5.68
N LEU A 63 8.81 1.31 6.16
CA LEU A 63 8.03 2.43 5.63
C LEU A 63 8.34 2.74 4.16
N ALA A 64 9.62 2.71 3.77
CA ALA A 64 10.03 2.91 2.38
C ALA A 64 9.51 1.79 1.47
N GLY A 65 9.60 0.54 1.91
CA GLY A 65 9.02 -0.60 1.21
C GLY A 65 7.51 -0.48 1.04
N THR A 66 6.80 -0.07 2.09
CA THR A 66 5.34 0.17 2.04
C THR A 66 4.99 1.30 1.08
N ALA A 67 5.74 2.40 1.10
CA ALA A 67 5.54 3.49 0.14
C ALA A 67 5.76 3.03 -1.31
N ALA A 68 6.78 2.20 -1.55
CA ALA A 68 7.04 1.62 -2.87
C ALA A 68 5.90 0.67 -3.32
N VAL A 69 5.35 -0.14 -2.41
CA VAL A 69 4.20 -1.02 -2.69
C VAL A 69 2.98 -0.19 -3.09
N PHE A 70 2.60 0.82 -2.31
CA PHE A 70 1.46 1.67 -2.66
C PHE A 70 1.67 2.43 -3.98
N ALA A 71 2.86 2.98 -4.21
CA ALA A 71 3.18 3.61 -5.48
C ALA A 71 3.05 2.62 -6.65
N GLY A 72 3.54 1.40 -6.49
CA GLY A 72 3.42 0.33 -7.48
C GLY A 72 1.96 -0.04 -7.79
N LEU A 73 1.12 -0.17 -6.75
CA LEU A 73 -0.32 -0.47 -6.92
C LEU A 73 -1.07 0.66 -7.65
N ILE A 74 -0.77 1.91 -7.31
CA ILE A 74 -1.38 3.07 -7.99
C ILE A 74 -0.91 3.15 -9.44
N ILE A 75 0.39 3.04 -9.70
CA ILE A 75 0.96 3.09 -11.06
C ILE A 75 0.44 1.92 -11.89
N GLY A 76 0.42 0.70 -11.31
CA GLY A 76 -0.12 -0.48 -11.99
C GLY A 76 -1.57 -0.28 -12.42
N TYR A 77 -2.42 0.26 -11.54
CA TYR A 77 -3.80 0.59 -11.87
C TYR A 77 -3.90 1.63 -13.01
N LEU A 78 -3.08 2.69 -12.96
CA LEU A 78 -3.06 3.69 -14.04
C LEU A 78 -2.63 3.11 -15.39
N ILE A 79 -1.70 2.14 -15.38
CA ILE A 79 -1.29 1.43 -16.60
C ILE A 79 -2.44 0.57 -17.13
N VAL A 80 -3.14 -0.16 -16.24
CA VAL A 80 -4.31 -0.99 -16.64
C VAL A 80 -5.41 -0.11 -17.26
N LEU A 81 -5.70 1.05 -16.67
CA LEU A 81 -6.66 2.01 -17.24
C LEU A 81 -6.24 2.52 -18.61
N ALA A 82 -4.97 2.79 -18.79
CA ALA A 82 -4.46 3.43 -20.02
C ALA A 82 -4.30 2.44 -21.19
N SER A 83 -3.75 1.25 -20.92
CA SER A 83 -3.29 0.32 -21.96
C SER A 83 -3.46 -1.16 -21.65
N GLY A 84 -3.92 -1.52 -20.43
CA GLY A 84 -3.79 -2.87 -19.92
C GLY A 84 -2.35 -3.21 -19.48
N LEU A 85 -2.20 -4.27 -18.72
CA LEU A 85 -0.91 -4.77 -18.24
C LEU A 85 -0.67 -6.16 -18.87
N PRO A 86 0.29 -6.31 -19.80
CA PRO A 86 0.53 -7.59 -20.45
C PRO A 86 0.71 -8.72 -19.41
N VAL A 87 0.13 -9.90 -19.68
CA VAL A 87 0.18 -11.09 -18.82
C VAL A 87 -0.68 -11.00 -17.54
N LEU A 88 -0.64 -9.88 -16.80
CA LEU A 88 -1.38 -9.76 -15.54
C LEU A 88 -2.80 -9.22 -15.71
N HIS A 89 -3.00 -8.27 -16.63
CA HIS A 89 -4.31 -7.68 -16.93
C HIS A 89 -4.30 -7.09 -18.34
N PRO A 90 -4.44 -7.91 -19.40
CA PRO A 90 -4.22 -7.48 -20.79
C PRO A 90 -5.29 -6.52 -21.31
N GLU A 91 -6.48 -6.54 -20.73
CA GLU A 91 -7.58 -5.65 -21.11
C GLU A 91 -7.59 -4.39 -20.27
N ARG A 92 -8.17 -3.32 -20.82
CA ARG A 92 -8.39 -2.07 -20.06
C ARG A 92 -9.55 -2.26 -19.11
N GLU A 93 -9.37 -1.82 -17.88
CA GLU A 93 -10.41 -1.88 -16.87
C GLU A 93 -11.26 -0.59 -16.89
N PRO A 94 -12.60 -0.70 -16.76
CA PRO A 94 -13.43 0.47 -16.58
C PRO A 94 -13.18 1.10 -15.20
N VAL A 95 -13.39 2.40 -15.09
CA VAL A 95 -13.27 3.10 -13.81
C VAL A 95 -14.47 2.74 -12.93
N GLU A 96 -14.22 1.97 -11.88
CA GLU A 96 -15.23 1.60 -10.90
C GLU A 96 -15.05 2.34 -9.57
N ALA A 97 -16.17 2.59 -8.87
CA ALA A 97 -16.15 3.30 -7.59
C ALA A 97 -15.27 2.60 -6.54
N LEU A 98 -15.32 1.27 -6.49
CA LEU A 98 -14.51 0.49 -5.54
C LEU A 98 -13.02 0.62 -5.86
N ALA A 99 -12.63 0.58 -7.13
CA ALA A 99 -11.26 0.77 -7.56
C ALA A 99 -10.76 2.17 -7.18
N VAL A 100 -11.56 3.21 -7.40
CA VAL A 100 -11.22 4.59 -7.02
C VAL A 100 -11.07 4.72 -5.50
N CYS A 101 -12.00 4.17 -4.71
CA CYS A 101 -11.90 4.18 -3.25
C CYS A 101 -10.61 3.48 -2.76
N THR A 102 -10.27 2.34 -3.36
CA THR A 102 -9.02 1.63 -3.04
C THR A 102 -7.80 2.48 -3.33
N LYS A 103 -7.76 3.16 -4.46
CA LYS A 103 -6.64 4.05 -4.83
C LYS A 103 -6.54 5.28 -3.92
N VAL A 104 -7.65 5.81 -3.45
CA VAL A 104 -7.64 6.89 -2.44
C VAL A 104 -7.02 6.40 -1.12
N ILE A 105 -7.38 5.20 -0.65
CA ILE A 105 -6.79 4.61 0.56
C ILE A 105 -5.28 4.39 0.39
N GLU A 106 -4.85 3.86 -0.75
CA GLU A 106 -3.44 3.66 -1.07
C GLU A 106 -2.67 4.98 -1.16
N ALA A 107 -3.28 6.01 -1.75
CA ALA A 107 -2.68 7.35 -1.83
C ALA A 107 -2.52 8.00 -0.43
N ILE A 108 -3.50 7.83 0.46
CA ILE A 108 -3.38 8.27 1.85
C ILE A 108 -2.23 7.53 2.54
N GLY A 109 -2.18 6.20 2.43
CA GLY A 109 -1.11 5.37 2.99
C GLY A 109 0.27 5.79 2.49
N LEU A 110 0.40 6.03 1.18
CA LEU A 110 1.62 6.51 0.55
C LEU A 110 2.03 7.89 1.10
N ALA A 111 1.09 8.84 1.16
CA ALA A 111 1.37 10.19 1.63
C ALA A 111 1.83 10.20 3.10
N VAL A 112 1.17 9.41 3.96
CA VAL A 112 1.54 9.29 5.38
C VAL A 112 2.89 8.61 5.55
N ALA A 113 3.16 7.51 4.83
CA ALA A 113 4.45 6.81 4.86
C ALA A 113 5.59 7.73 4.39
N ALA A 114 5.41 8.45 3.29
CA ALA A 114 6.37 9.43 2.79
C ALA A 114 6.60 10.58 3.79
N GLY A 115 5.53 11.04 4.45
CA GLY A 115 5.62 12.05 5.50
C GLY A 115 6.43 11.58 6.73
N CYS A 116 6.32 10.30 7.09
CA CYS A 116 7.14 9.69 8.14
C CYS A 116 8.63 9.62 7.74
N LEU A 117 8.92 9.31 6.48
CA LEU A 117 10.28 9.21 5.96
C LEU A 117 11.01 10.56 5.87
N ARG A 118 10.28 11.64 5.61
CA ARG A 118 10.84 13.01 5.50
C ARG A 118 11.27 13.59 6.85
N ARG A 119 10.78 13.07 7.97
CA ARG A 119 11.18 13.57 9.30
C ARG A 119 12.59 13.05 9.64
N PRO A 120 13.53 13.92 10.06
CA PRO A 120 14.80 13.48 10.58
C PRO A 120 14.56 12.55 11.77
N ALA A 121 15.35 11.48 11.90
CA ALA A 121 15.42 10.74 13.15
C ALA A 121 15.82 11.73 14.24
N ALA A 122 15.03 11.82 15.34
CA ALA A 122 15.38 12.66 16.47
C ALA A 122 16.79 12.30 16.92
N THR A 123 17.71 13.25 16.84
CA THR A 123 19.08 13.05 17.23
C THR A 123 19.14 12.79 18.72
N HIS A 124 20.00 11.88 19.16
CA HIS A 124 20.16 11.44 20.56
C HIS A 124 20.46 12.63 21.52
N VAL A 125 20.84 13.79 20.95
CA VAL A 125 21.15 15.02 21.68
C VAL A 125 19.89 15.65 22.31
N ASP A 126 18.72 15.59 21.66
CA ASP A 126 17.49 16.17 22.18
C ASP A 126 16.94 15.44 23.42
N ARG A 127 17.34 14.19 23.66
CA ARG A 127 16.94 13.44 24.86
C ARG A 127 17.72 13.81 26.11
N LEU A 128 18.90 14.40 25.96
CA LEU A 128 19.75 14.76 27.10
C LEU A 128 19.48 16.17 27.62
N VAL A 129 18.73 16.98 26.86
CA VAL A 129 18.42 18.36 27.24
C VAL A 129 17.09 18.49 28.00
N THR A 130 16.26 17.42 28.02
CA THR A 130 14.93 17.41 28.66
C THR A 130 14.88 16.63 29.98
N THR A 131 16.03 16.25 30.56
CA THR A 131 16.18 15.73 31.93
C THR A 131 16.91 16.71 32.79
#